data_a08eda8b07469b9e313fb7f9ac4f6eef
#
_entry.id   a08eda8b07469b9e313fb7f9ac4f6eef
#
_cell.length_a   1.000
_cell.length_b   1.000
_cell.length_c   1.000
_cell.angle_alpha   90.00
_cell.angle_beta   90.00
_cell.angle_gamma   90.00
#
_symmetry.space_group_name_H-M   'P 1'
#
loop_
_entity.id
_entity.type
_entity.pdbx_description
1 polymer ?
#
loop_
_entity_poly.entity_id
_entity_poly.type
_entity_poly.pdbx_seq_one_letter_code
_entity_poly.pdbx_strand_id
1 'polypeptide(L)'
;NILIAGHAGSGKTTLTEALVYFSGAAERMGRVEDGTTISDFDPEEAKRKASLSASVVPVEYEGIKYNLIDAPGLFDFEAGEYEGIRAAESVLVVVSGRSGVTVGAEKAFQLARKNNKATMVFVSKCDLENANYFKILEDMKIKFGSTVCPCVVPAKLDDGTPVYINLFSQKAFKYEGGKQIQVDLPDIGHRFQGLIEAMSEAIAETDDELMEKFFGGEPFTTEEIVEGMRKGVKDGLITPVFCGSAVNQQALDMLLFNMHKLLPSPEHDGATLAEDANGEPVELHCTEAEPTAAYVFKTVADPFVGKLSYLRVVSGKVTAGEPLVNARTGEPEKIGKPLTVIGKKQVDADGIGAGDIGAVAKLVTARTGDTLCDASRVVKLPAPVFPQPSLFMAVTVAKKGDEGKISSALARLMEEDPTLSYQNNAETHQQVIGGLGEQHLDVVKAKLKNKFGVEIGLEAPRIAYRESIRKACQKQGRHKKQTG
;
A
#
# COMPACT_ATOMS: atom_id res chain seq x y z
N ASN A 1 6.68 6.15 -6.84
CA ASN A 1 6.08 5.61 -5.60
C ASN A 1 5.25 4.38 -5.93
N ILE A 2 5.52 3.27 -5.27
CA ILE A 2 4.94 1.96 -5.62
C ILE A 2 4.35 1.31 -4.37
N LEU A 3 3.05 1.06 -4.38
CA LEU A 3 2.39 0.26 -3.35
C LEU A 3 2.62 -1.23 -3.63
N ILE A 4 3.20 -1.96 -2.67
CA ILE A 4 3.33 -3.41 -2.70
C ILE A 4 2.15 -4.00 -1.93
N ALA A 5 1.19 -4.58 -2.65
CA ALA A 5 -0.07 -5.07 -2.12
C ALA A 5 -0.31 -6.55 -2.44
N GLY A 6 -1.27 -7.17 -1.76
CA GLY A 6 -1.64 -8.58 -1.95
C GLY A 6 -1.88 -9.31 -0.64
N HIS A 7 -2.23 -10.59 -0.71
CA HIS A 7 -2.66 -11.38 0.42
C HIS A 7 -1.55 -11.63 1.47
N ALA A 8 -1.95 -11.92 2.70
CA ALA A 8 -1.03 -12.36 3.75
C ALA A 8 -0.24 -13.61 3.31
N GLY A 9 1.07 -13.60 3.56
CA GLY A 9 1.95 -14.72 3.17
C GLY A 9 2.28 -14.80 1.67
N SER A 10 1.85 -13.84 0.82
CA SER A 10 2.25 -13.82 -0.59
C SER A 10 3.73 -13.49 -0.81
N GLY A 11 4.41 -12.92 0.18
CA GLY A 11 5.84 -12.59 0.12
C GLY A 11 6.13 -11.12 -0.17
N LYS A 12 5.20 -10.20 0.09
CA LYS A 12 5.38 -8.75 -0.07
C LYS A 12 6.60 -8.21 0.67
N THR A 13 6.61 -8.36 1.99
CA THR A 13 7.72 -7.93 2.86
C THR A 13 9.03 -8.61 2.48
N THR A 14 9.00 -9.92 2.15
CA THR A 14 10.20 -10.62 1.66
C THR A 14 10.69 -10.05 0.34
N LEU A 15 9.78 -9.66 -0.56
CA LEU A 15 10.15 -9.00 -1.82
C LEU A 15 10.74 -7.61 -1.56
N THR A 16 10.13 -6.82 -0.69
CA THR A 16 10.65 -5.51 -0.27
C THR A 16 12.07 -5.64 0.26
N GLU A 17 12.31 -6.56 1.21
CA GLU A 17 13.64 -6.84 1.77
C GLU A 17 14.65 -7.28 0.69
N ALA A 18 14.21 -8.12 -0.25
CA ALA A 18 15.05 -8.58 -1.34
C ALA A 18 15.44 -7.44 -2.29
N LEU A 19 14.53 -6.53 -2.61
CA LEU A 19 14.79 -5.34 -3.44
C LEU A 19 15.75 -4.37 -2.74
N VAL A 20 15.59 -4.15 -1.43
CA VAL A 20 16.49 -3.33 -0.60
C VAL A 20 17.91 -3.93 -0.58
N TYR A 21 18.02 -5.24 -0.38
CA TYR A 21 19.31 -5.92 -0.38
C TYR A 21 19.95 -5.93 -1.77
N PHE A 22 19.18 -6.25 -2.80
CA PHE A 22 19.63 -6.31 -4.19
C PHE A 22 20.15 -4.96 -4.71
N SER A 23 19.52 -3.86 -4.32
CA SER A 23 19.97 -2.50 -4.65
C SER A 23 21.24 -2.06 -3.91
N GLY A 24 21.68 -2.82 -2.90
CA GLY A 24 22.82 -2.46 -2.04
C GLY A 24 22.47 -1.47 -0.93
N ALA A 25 21.20 -1.15 -0.72
CA ALA A 25 20.76 -0.26 0.36
C ALA A 25 20.86 -0.91 1.76
N ALA A 26 20.99 -2.24 1.81
CA ALA A 26 21.26 -2.98 3.04
C ALA A 26 22.41 -3.98 2.83
N GLU A 27 23.24 -4.17 3.88
CA GLU A 27 24.36 -5.12 3.86
C GLU A 27 23.91 -6.59 3.95
N ARG A 28 22.70 -6.84 4.46
CA ARG A 28 22.11 -8.16 4.57
C ARG A 28 20.60 -8.08 4.39
N MET A 29 20.01 -9.13 3.82
CA MET A 29 18.57 -9.26 3.68
C MET A 29 17.94 -9.62 5.02
N GLY A 30 16.92 -8.84 5.46
CA GLY A 30 16.10 -9.16 6.61
C GLY A 30 15.18 -10.36 6.35
N ARG A 31 14.68 -10.99 7.40
CA ARG A 31 13.76 -12.15 7.31
C ARG A 31 12.58 -11.96 8.25
N VAL A 32 11.38 -12.21 7.72
CA VAL A 32 10.13 -12.10 8.48
C VAL A 32 10.12 -13.10 9.65
N GLU A 33 10.58 -14.33 9.41
CA GLU A 33 10.63 -15.39 10.42
C GLU A 33 11.52 -15.02 11.61
N ASP A 34 12.56 -14.24 11.38
CA ASP A 34 13.54 -13.80 12.39
C ASP A 34 13.19 -12.44 13.00
N GLY A 35 12.15 -11.74 12.48
CA GLY A 35 11.76 -10.39 12.91
C GLY A 35 12.85 -9.33 12.66
N THR A 36 13.60 -9.47 11.56
CA THR A 36 14.76 -8.62 11.24
C THR A 36 14.54 -7.76 9.99
N THR A 37 13.31 -7.69 9.50
CA THR A 37 12.95 -6.89 8.32
C THR A 37 12.95 -5.39 8.62
N ILE A 38 13.19 -4.58 7.59
CA ILE A 38 13.14 -3.12 7.67
C ILE A 38 11.69 -2.64 7.78
N SER A 39 10.76 -3.31 7.07
CA SER A 39 9.34 -2.94 7.01
C SER A 39 8.62 -3.22 8.33
N ASP A 40 8.77 -4.43 8.88
CA ASP A 40 8.05 -4.91 10.08
C ASP A 40 8.88 -4.62 11.34
N PHE A 41 9.00 -3.35 11.72
CA PHE A 41 9.83 -2.92 12.84
C PHE A 41 9.05 -2.72 14.14
N ASP A 42 7.72 -2.75 14.14
CA ASP A 42 6.92 -2.74 15.37
C ASP A 42 7.11 -4.08 16.12
N PRO A 43 7.30 -4.09 17.43
CA PRO A 43 7.43 -5.33 18.21
C PRO A 43 6.26 -6.32 18.02
N GLU A 44 5.04 -5.84 17.78
CA GLU A 44 3.90 -6.71 17.51
C GLU A 44 3.97 -7.31 16.09
N GLU A 45 4.53 -6.61 15.10
CA GLU A 45 4.79 -7.15 13.75
C GLU A 45 5.83 -8.27 13.82
N ALA A 46 6.97 -8.01 14.46
CA ALA A 46 8.03 -9.01 14.64
C ALA A 46 7.55 -10.25 15.40
N LYS A 47 6.74 -10.07 16.45
CA LYS A 47 6.14 -11.16 17.23
C LYS A 47 5.12 -11.97 16.45
N ARG A 48 4.29 -11.33 15.64
CA ARG A 48 3.22 -11.96 14.85
C ARG A 48 3.74 -12.46 13.49
N LYS A 49 4.95 -12.06 13.09
CA LYS A 49 5.55 -12.34 11.78
C LYS A 49 4.64 -11.90 10.62
N ALA A 50 4.06 -10.73 10.79
CA ALA A 50 3.09 -10.14 9.85
C ALA A 50 3.09 -8.62 9.98
N SER A 51 3.01 -7.94 8.86
CA SER A 51 2.85 -6.49 8.78
C SER A 51 1.48 -6.08 9.33
N LEU A 52 1.44 -5.05 10.17
CA LEU A 52 0.23 -4.50 10.79
C LEU A 52 -0.05 -3.07 10.31
N SER A 53 0.92 -2.41 9.69
CA SER A 53 0.76 -1.09 9.12
C SER A 53 1.64 -0.94 7.87
N ALA A 54 1.31 0.00 6.98
CA ALA A 54 2.12 0.26 5.81
C ALA A 54 3.48 0.86 6.21
N SER A 55 4.57 0.38 5.61
CA SER A 55 5.92 0.89 5.79
C SER A 55 6.48 1.47 4.51
N VAL A 56 7.16 2.61 4.61
CA VAL A 56 7.84 3.24 3.46
C VAL A 56 9.31 2.88 3.50
N VAL A 57 9.79 2.32 2.40
CA VAL A 57 11.20 1.92 2.23
C VAL A 57 11.73 2.47 0.91
N PRO A 58 12.46 3.59 0.93
CA PRO A 58 13.10 4.12 -0.27
C PRO A 58 14.28 3.25 -0.67
N VAL A 59 14.40 3.00 -1.97
CA VAL A 59 15.44 2.21 -2.61
C VAL A 59 15.99 3.00 -3.79
N GLU A 60 17.30 3.05 -3.96
CA GLU A 60 17.94 3.62 -5.14
C GLU A 60 18.57 2.50 -5.97
N TYR A 61 18.23 2.45 -7.25
CA TYR A 61 18.79 1.47 -8.18
C TYR A 61 18.98 2.13 -9.56
N GLU A 62 20.18 2.04 -10.11
CA GLU A 62 20.57 2.64 -11.41
C GLU A 62 20.19 4.12 -11.55
N GLY A 63 20.33 4.89 -10.46
CA GLY A 63 20.04 6.33 -10.42
C GLY A 63 18.56 6.68 -10.31
N ILE A 64 17.69 5.69 -10.13
CA ILE A 64 16.26 5.88 -9.91
C ILE A 64 15.91 5.63 -8.44
N LYS A 65 15.16 6.54 -7.84
CA LYS A 65 14.61 6.38 -6.49
C LYS A 65 13.22 5.76 -6.56
N TYR A 66 13.04 4.64 -5.88
CA TYR A 66 11.76 3.97 -5.67
C TYR A 66 11.34 4.14 -4.21
N ASN A 67 10.21 4.73 -3.94
CA ASN A 67 9.58 4.66 -2.63
C ASN A 67 8.67 3.44 -2.62
N LEU A 68 9.11 2.35 -2.04
CA LEU A 68 8.33 1.14 -1.86
C LEU A 68 7.45 1.29 -0.62
N ILE A 69 6.14 1.11 -0.78
CA ILE A 69 5.17 1.15 0.31
C ILE A 69 4.69 -0.28 0.54
N ASP A 70 5.30 -0.96 1.52
CA ASP A 70 4.95 -2.34 1.88
C ASP A 70 3.69 -2.33 2.75
N ALA A 71 2.59 -2.85 2.22
CA ALA A 71 1.30 -2.85 2.89
C ALA A 71 0.99 -4.20 3.57
N PRO A 72 0.25 -4.19 4.71
CA PRO A 72 -0.27 -5.40 5.33
C PRO A 72 -1.11 -6.23 4.36
N GLY A 73 -1.11 -7.55 4.54
CA GLY A 73 -1.91 -8.44 3.69
C GLY A 73 -3.06 -9.13 4.43
N LEU A 74 -3.20 -8.90 5.74
CA LEU A 74 -4.33 -9.35 6.54
C LEU A 74 -5.45 -8.32 6.45
N PHE A 75 -6.69 -8.77 6.28
CA PHE A 75 -7.86 -7.88 6.13
C PHE A 75 -8.11 -7.01 7.34
N ASP A 76 -7.74 -7.48 8.53
CA ASP A 76 -7.83 -6.72 9.78
C ASP A 76 -6.96 -5.45 9.76
N PHE A 77 -5.99 -5.34 8.84
CA PHE A 77 -5.05 -4.23 8.72
C PHE A 77 -5.06 -3.60 7.32
N GLU A 78 -6.13 -3.79 6.56
CA GLU A 78 -6.22 -3.29 5.17
C GLU A 78 -6.16 -1.74 5.07
N ALA A 79 -6.28 -1.00 6.19
CA ALA A 79 -6.05 0.45 6.23
C ALA A 79 -4.74 0.86 5.56
N GLY A 80 -3.66 0.06 5.72
CA GLY A 80 -2.37 0.33 5.11
C GLY A 80 -2.38 0.30 3.57
N GLU A 81 -3.23 -0.50 2.94
CA GLU A 81 -3.42 -0.47 1.48
C GLU A 81 -4.11 0.83 1.04
N TYR A 82 -5.10 1.32 1.83
CA TYR A 82 -5.79 2.59 1.55
C TYR A 82 -4.91 3.81 1.79
N GLU A 83 -3.98 3.76 2.75
CA GLU A 83 -2.94 4.77 2.93
C GLU A 83 -2.00 4.79 1.73
N GLY A 84 -1.46 3.63 1.37
CA GLY A 84 -0.46 3.48 0.32
C GLY A 84 -0.97 3.82 -1.08
N ILE A 85 -2.21 3.47 -1.43
CA ILE A 85 -2.79 3.75 -2.75
C ILE A 85 -2.90 5.25 -3.05
N ARG A 86 -3.03 6.07 -2.01
CA ARG A 86 -3.08 7.54 -2.14
C ARG A 86 -1.70 8.18 -2.32
N ALA A 87 -0.65 7.50 -1.88
CA ALA A 87 0.72 7.97 -1.98
C ALA A 87 1.44 7.47 -3.24
N ALA A 88 0.95 6.38 -3.85
CA ALA A 88 1.59 5.70 -4.97
C ALA A 88 0.98 6.07 -6.33
N GLU A 89 1.80 6.10 -7.38
CA GLU A 89 1.38 6.16 -8.77
C GLU A 89 1.04 4.77 -9.29
N SER A 90 1.69 3.74 -8.73
CA SER A 90 1.59 2.38 -9.23
C SER A 90 1.40 1.36 -8.11
N VAL A 91 0.85 0.21 -8.46
CA VAL A 91 0.65 -0.92 -7.56
C VAL A 91 1.36 -2.16 -8.08
N LEU A 92 2.22 -2.75 -7.27
CA LEU A 92 2.79 -4.07 -7.49
C LEU A 92 2.00 -5.10 -6.68
N VAL A 93 1.16 -5.87 -7.36
CA VAL A 93 0.36 -6.93 -6.74
C VAL A 93 1.21 -8.19 -6.65
N VAL A 94 1.47 -8.67 -5.43
CA VAL A 94 2.26 -9.88 -5.19
C VAL A 94 1.36 -11.10 -5.05
N VAL A 95 1.50 -12.02 -5.99
CA VAL A 95 0.77 -13.30 -6.03
C VAL A 95 1.75 -14.43 -5.68
N SER A 96 1.36 -15.34 -4.79
CA SER A 96 2.23 -16.46 -4.42
C SER A 96 2.20 -17.57 -5.47
N GLY A 97 3.37 -17.99 -5.97
CA GLY A 97 3.52 -19.16 -6.85
C GLY A 97 3.01 -20.47 -6.27
N ARG A 98 2.90 -20.52 -4.94
CA ARG A 98 2.35 -21.69 -4.22
C ARG A 98 0.82 -21.64 -4.05
N SER A 99 0.29 -20.47 -3.64
CA SER A 99 -1.13 -20.33 -3.27
C SER A 99 -2.00 -19.83 -4.42
N GLY A 100 -1.38 -19.30 -5.48
CA GLY A 100 -2.10 -18.72 -6.62
C GLY A 100 -2.80 -17.41 -6.29
N VAL A 101 -3.81 -17.08 -7.10
CA VAL A 101 -4.60 -15.86 -6.94
C VAL A 101 -5.59 -16.02 -5.79
N THR A 102 -5.32 -15.33 -4.72
CA THR A 102 -6.11 -15.33 -3.48
C THR A 102 -7.00 -14.10 -3.39
N VAL A 103 -7.99 -14.11 -2.48
CA VAL A 103 -8.92 -12.99 -2.28
C VAL A 103 -8.19 -11.66 -2.00
N GLY A 104 -7.09 -11.68 -1.22
CA GLY A 104 -6.33 -10.45 -0.97
C GLY A 104 -5.62 -9.90 -2.22
N ALA A 105 -5.16 -10.77 -3.13
CA ALA A 105 -4.61 -10.34 -4.41
C ALA A 105 -5.70 -9.75 -5.32
N GLU A 106 -6.91 -10.34 -5.33
CA GLU A 106 -8.05 -9.81 -6.07
C GLU A 106 -8.48 -8.43 -5.54
N LYS A 107 -8.59 -8.28 -4.21
CA LYS A 107 -8.92 -6.99 -3.57
C LYS A 107 -7.87 -5.92 -3.90
N ALA A 108 -6.57 -6.24 -3.80
CA ALA A 108 -5.48 -5.32 -4.14
C ALA A 108 -5.54 -4.88 -5.62
N PHE A 109 -5.77 -5.81 -6.54
CA PHE A 109 -5.94 -5.51 -7.95
C PHE A 109 -7.17 -4.61 -8.20
N GLN A 110 -8.32 -4.93 -7.58
CA GLN A 110 -9.53 -4.13 -7.71
C GLN A 110 -9.35 -2.72 -7.11
N LEU A 111 -8.64 -2.60 -5.98
CA LEU A 111 -8.32 -1.30 -5.37
C LEU A 111 -7.46 -0.46 -6.30
N ALA A 112 -6.45 -1.05 -6.94
CA ALA A 112 -5.60 -0.39 -7.93
C ALA A 112 -6.44 0.12 -9.11
N ARG A 113 -7.29 -0.72 -9.69
CA ARG A 113 -8.17 -0.37 -10.83
C ARG A 113 -9.17 0.72 -10.48
N LYS A 114 -9.81 0.63 -9.30
CA LYS A 114 -10.76 1.66 -8.81
C LYS A 114 -10.11 3.03 -8.65
N ASN A 115 -8.81 3.06 -8.36
CA ASN A 115 -8.05 4.30 -8.19
C ASN A 115 -7.24 4.67 -9.45
N ASN A 116 -7.50 4.04 -10.60
CA ASN A 116 -6.81 4.27 -11.87
C ASN A 116 -5.28 4.21 -11.75
N LYS A 117 -4.76 3.24 -10.95
CA LYS A 117 -3.31 3.09 -10.77
C LYS A 117 -2.74 2.12 -11.78
N ALA A 118 -1.60 2.49 -12.35
CA ALA A 118 -0.78 1.58 -13.15
C ALA A 118 -0.47 0.33 -12.31
N THR A 119 -0.74 -0.85 -12.86
CA THR A 119 -0.68 -2.10 -12.09
C THR A 119 0.26 -3.10 -12.74
N MET A 120 1.17 -3.66 -11.93
CA MET A 120 2.08 -4.74 -12.28
C MET A 120 1.87 -5.91 -11.33
N VAL A 121 2.07 -7.13 -11.79
CA VAL A 121 1.97 -8.34 -10.95
C VAL A 121 3.34 -9.00 -10.84
N PHE A 122 3.71 -9.42 -9.63
CA PHE A 122 4.86 -10.26 -9.37
C PHE A 122 4.43 -11.61 -8.78
N VAL A 123 4.67 -12.68 -9.52
CA VAL A 123 4.46 -14.05 -9.02
C VAL A 123 5.71 -14.47 -8.25
N SER A 124 5.62 -14.45 -6.94
CA SER A 124 6.69 -14.80 -6.00
C SER A 124 6.80 -16.32 -5.81
N LYS A 125 7.88 -16.77 -5.16
CA LYS A 125 8.07 -18.18 -4.75
C LYS A 125 8.02 -19.17 -5.93
N CYS A 126 8.51 -18.77 -7.09
CA CYS A 126 8.59 -19.63 -8.28
C CYS A 126 9.67 -20.73 -8.17
N ASP A 127 10.53 -20.63 -7.17
CA ASP A 127 11.55 -21.61 -6.80
C ASP A 127 11.01 -22.85 -6.07
N LEU A 128 9.76 -22.81 -5.58
CA LEU A 128 9.16 -23.93 -4.87
C LEU A 128 8.69 -25.03 -5.82
N GLU A 129 8.89 -26.30 -5.46
CA GLU A 129 8.53 -27.47 -6.28
C GLU A 129 7.05 -27.51 -6.69
N ASN A 130 6.17 -27.02 -5.83
CA ASN A 130 4.72 -26.99 -6.07
C ASN A 130 4.22 -25.66 -6.66
N ALA A 131 5.10 -24.79 -7.10
CA ALA A 131 4.73 -23.59 -7.87
C ALA A 131 4.25 -24.00 -9.27
N ASN A 132 3.07 -23.53 -9.66
CA ASN A 132 2.53 -23.76 -10.99
C ASN A 132 2.17 -22.43 -11.66
N TYR A 133 3.19 -21.79 -12.23
CA TYR A 133 3.06 -20.46 -12.83
C TYR A 133 1.97 -20.40 -13.92
N PHE A 134 1.94 -21.36 -14.83
CA PHE A 134 1.01 -21.31 -15.95
C PHE A 134 -0.46 -21.47 -15.52
N LYS A 135 -0.73 -22.31 -14.50
CA LYS A 135 -2.05 -22.38 -13.90
C LYS A 135 -2.44 -21.06 -13.23
N ILE A 136 -1.49 -20.42 -12.53
CA ILE A 136 -1.70 -19.12 -11.89
C ILE A 136 -1.94 -18.05 -12.93
N LEU A 137 -1.24 -18.08 -14.07
CA LEU A 137 -1.45 -17.15 -15.18
C LEU A 137 -2.87 -17.27 -15.74
N GLU A 138 -3.39 -18.49 -15.94
CA GLU A 138 -4.78 -18.71 -16.37
C GLU A 138 -5.78 -18.21 -15.30
N ASP A 139 -5.55 -18.51 -14.03
CA ASP A 139 -6.38 -18.00 -12.93
C ASP A 139 -6.37 -16.45 -12.88
N MET A 140 -5.22 -15.80 -13.14
CA MET A 140 -5.12 -14.35 -13.24
C MET A 140 -5.94 -13.80 -14.41
N LYS A 141 -5.88 -14.41 -15.58
CA LYS A 141 -6.70 -14.00 -16.74
C LYS A 141 -8.20 -14.08 -16.45
N ILE A 142 -8.62 -15.11 -15.71
CA ILE A 142 -10.03 -15.26 -15.29
C ILE A 142 -10.45 -14.16 -14.30
N LYS A 143 -9.58 -13.82 -13.33
CA LYS A 143 -9.92 -12.95 -12.20
C LYS A 143 -9.59 -11.48 -12.43
N PHE A 144 -8.49 -11.20 -13.14
CA PHE A 144 -8.01 -9.85 -13.44
C PHE A 144 -8.39 -9.38 -14.85
N GLY A 145 -8.83 -10.29 -15.71
CA GLY A 145 -9.28 -10.01 -17.05
C GLY A 145 -8.21 -10.17 -18.14
N SER A 146 -8.57 -9.78 -19.36
CA SER A 146 -7.74 -9.93 -20.56
C SER A 146 -6.48 -9.06 -20.57
N THR A 147 -6.41 -8.06 -19.69
CA THR A 147 -5.24 -7.15 -19.60
C THR A 147 -3.96 -7.84 -19.12
N VAL A 148 -4.06 -9.06 -18.56
CA VAL A 148 -2.93 -9.82 -18.00
C VAL A 148 -1.95 -10.24 -19.09
N CYS A 149 -0.75 -9.67 -19.08
CA CYS A 149 0.28 -9.87 -20.08
C CYS A 149 1.57 -10.41 -19.42
N PRO A 150 1.94 -11.68 -19.61
CA PRO A 150 3.20 -12.23 -19.08
C PRO A 150 4.40 -11.60 -19.77
N CYS A 151 5.40 -11.18 -19.00
CA CYS A 151 6.64 -10.57 -19.48
C CYS A 151 7.88 -11.39 -19.12
N VAL A 152 7.85 -12.08 -17.97
CA VAL A 152 8.88 -13.03 -17.55
C VAL A 152 8.20 -14.32 -17.11
N VAL A 153 8.65 -15.44 -17.65
CA VAL A 153 8.07 -16.76 -17.35
C VAL A 153 9.14 -17.72 -16.83
N PRO A 154 8.83 -18.57 -15.84
CA PRO A 154 9.77 -19.56 -15.35
C PRO A 154 9.79 -20.79 -16.26
N ALA A 155 10.98 -21.38 -16.41
CA ALA A 155 11.20 -22.64 -17.11
C ALA A 155 12.28 -23.46 -16.38
N LYS A 156 12.60 -24.64 -16.91
CA LYS A 156 13.71 -25.48 -16.42
C LYS A 156 14.54 -25.95 -17.60
N LEU A 157 15.84 -26.05 -17.40
CA LEU A 157 16.73 -26.75 -18.31
C LEU A 157 16.55 -28.27 -18.17
N ASP A 158 17.14 -29.04 -19.08
CA ASP A 158 17.05 -30.51 -19.09
C ASP A 158 17.60 -31.16 -17.80
N ASP A 159 18.54 -30.50 -17.14
CA ASP A 159 19.12 -30.92 -15.86
C ASP A 159 18.25 -30.51 -14.63
N GLY A 160 17.11 -29.87 -14.88
CA GLY A 160 16.20 -29.38 -13.83
C GLY A 160 16.56 -28.02 -13.25
N THR A 161 17.61 -27.35 -13.73
CA THR A 161 18.01 -26.01 -13.27
C THR A 161 16.90 -25.00 -13.59
N PRO A 162 16.41 -24.22 -12.59
CA PRO A 162 15.40 -23.20 -12.84
C PRO A 162 15.98 -22.02 -13.63
N VAL A 163 15.23 -21.58 -14.63
CA VAL A 163 15.56 -20.42 -15.47
C VAL A 163 14.35 -19.52 -15.64
N TYR A 164 14.59 -18.28 -16.01
CA TYR A 164 13.55 -17.27 -16.26
C TYR A 164 13.71 -16.76 -17.70
N ILE A 165 12.65 -16.83 -18.49
CA ILE A 165 12.62 -16.37 -19.87
C ILE A 165 12.04 -14.97 -19.90
N ASN A 166 12.83 -14.02 -20.38
CA ASN A 166 12.37 -12.66 -20.65
C ASN A 166 11.75 -12.63 -22.05
N LEU A 167 10.46 -12.40 -22.15
CA LEU A 167 9.72 -12.42 -23.40
C LEU A 167 10.04 -11.22 -24.30
N PHE A 168 10.45 -10.07 -23.75
CA PHE A 168 10.88 -8.90 -24.54
C PHE A 168 12.13 -9.18 -25.37
N SER A 169 13.15 -9.75 -24.72
CA SER A 169 14.43 -10.08 -25.37
C SER A 169 14.48 -11.49 -25.95
N GLN A 170 13.49 -12.33 -25.64
CA GLN A 170 13.43 -13.75 -26.01
C GLN A 170 14.67 -14.53 -25.56
N LYS A 171 15.20 -14.18 -24.37
CA LYS A 171 16.39 -14.80 -23.78
C LYS A 171 16.05 -15.45 -22.45
N ALA A 172 16.79 -16.54 -22.14
CA ALA A 172 16.68 -17.24 -20.88
C ALA A 172 17.89 -16.97 -19.97
N PHE A 173 17.63 -16.90 -18.67
CA PHE A 173 18.64 -16.60 -17.66
C PHE A 173 18.49 -17.53 -16.46
N LYS A 174 19.62 -18.08 -16.00
CA LYS A 174 19.75 -18.68 -14.66
C LYS A 174 20.38 -17.69 -13.70
N TYR A 175 20.27 -17.95 -12.41
CA TYR A 175 20.79 -17.09 -11.35
C TYR A 175 21.74 -17.85 -10.44
N GLU A 176 22.92 -17.29 -10.19
CA GLU A 176 23.89 -17.80 -9.23
C GLU A 176 24.34 -16.65 -8.32
N GLY A 177 24.05 -16.75 -7.02
CA GLY A 177 24.36 -15.69 -6.06
C GLY A 177 23.70 -14.33 -6.41
N GLY A 178 22.50 -14.33 -6.96
CA GLY A 178 21.77 -13.12 -7.38
C GLY A 178 22.21 -12.54 -8.73
N LYS A 179 23.23 -13.12 -9.38
CA LYS A 179 23.71 -12.67 -10.69
C LYS A 179 23.08 -13.46 -11.81
N GLN A 180 22.56 -12.76 -12.82
CA GLN A 180 22.00 -13.39 -14.01
C GLN A 180 23.12 -13.93 -14.91
N ILE A 181 22.90 -15.10 -15.48
CA ILE A 181 23.74 -15.77 -16.46
C ILE A 181 22.86 -16.20 -17.61
N GLN A 182 23.13 -15.66 -18.82
CA GLN A 182 22.38 -16.06 -20.00
C GLN A 182 22.68 -17.53 -20.36
N VAL A 183 21.61 -18.25 -20.69
CA VAL A 183 21.65 -19.65 -21.12
C VAL A 183 20.87 -19.82 -22.41
N ASP A 184 21.00 -20.97 -23.05
CA ASP A 184 20.22 -21.30 -24.23
C ASP A 184 18.71 -21.35 -23.84
N LEU A 185 17.87 -20.92 -24.79
CA LEU A 185 16.42 -20.90 -24.59
C LEU A 185 15.91 -22.34 -24.47
N PRO A 186 15.34 -22.73 -23.32
CA PRO A 186 14.77 -24.07 -23.17
C PRO A 186 13.54 -24.23 -24.05
N ASP A 187 13.30 -25.42 -24.53
CA ASP A 187 12.08 -25.74 -25.27
C ASP A 187 10.88 -25.83 -24.32
N ILE A 188 10.03 -24.81 -24.36
CA ILE A 188 8.73 -24.81 -23.63
C ILE A 188 7.56 -25.08 -24.61
N GLY A 189 7.86 -25.55 -25.81
CA GLY A 189 6.90 -25.95 -26.81
C GLY A 189 6.11 -24.79 -27.42
N HIS A 190 4.93 -25.08 -27.92
CA HIS A 190 4.03 -24.10 -28.53
C HIS A 190 3.62 -22.94 -27.63
N ARG A 191 3.81 -23.07 -26.31
CA ARG A 191 3.48 -22.01 -25.36
C ARG A 191 4.32 -20.75 -25.57
N PHE A 192 5.60 -20.90 -25.92
CA PHE A 192 6.47 -19.75 -26.12
C PHE A 192 5.93 -18.82 -27.21
N GLN A 193 5.62 -19.40 -28.37
CA GLN A 193 5.08 -18.63 -29.48
C GLN A 193 3.75 -17.95 -29.12
N GLY A 194 2.83 -18.68 -28.47
CA GLY A 194 1.55 -18.12 -28.02
C GLY A 194 1.68 -17.00 -26.98
N LEU A 195 2.73 -17.04 -26.13
CA LEU A 195 2.99 -15.95 -25.17
C LEU A 195 3.51 -14.68 -25.88
N ILE A 196 4.39 -14.83 -26.88
CA ILE A 196 4.88 -13.72 -27.70
C ILE A 196 3.74 -13.09 -28.53
N GLU A 197 2.91 -13.91 -29.15
CA GLU A 197 1.74 -13.43 -29.91
C GLU A 197 0.77 -12.66 -29.01
N ALA A 198 0.42 -13.20 -27.83
CA ALA A 198 -0.46 -12.52 -26.87
C ALA A 198 0.12 -11.20 -26.35
N MET A 199 1.43 -11.13 -26.15
CA MET A 199 2.11 -9.88 -25.76
C MET A 199 2.07 -8.87 -26.91
N SER A 200 2.32 -9.31 -28.16
CA SER A 200 2.27 -8.44 -29.32
C SER A 200 0.87 -7.91 -29.60
N GLU A 201 -0.17 -8.75 -29.44
CA GLU A 201 -1.56 -8.35 -29.53
C GLU A 201 -1.92 -7.27 -28.50
N ALA A 202 -1.57 -7.49 -27.22
CA ALA A 202 -1.80 -6.53 -26.16
C ALA A 202 -1.10 -5.17 -26.42
N ILE A 203 0.10 -5.19 -26.98
CA ILE A 203 0.83 -3.97 -27.39
C ILE A 203 0.12 -3.29 -28.57
N ALA A 204 -0.33 -4.04 -29.56
CA ALA A 204 -1.03 -3.52 -30.73
C ALA A 204 -2.32 -2.76 -30.33
N GLU A 205 -3.05 -3.25 -29.32
CA GLU A 205 -4.28 -2.60 -28.83
C GLU A 205 -4.07 -1.23 -28.20
N THR A 206 -2.83 -0.81 -27.95
CA THR A 206 -2.51 0.49 -27.32
C THR A 206 -2.44 1.66 -28.28
N ASP A 207 -2.30 1.39 -29.59
CA ASP A 207 -2.10 2.43 -30.60
C ASP A 207 -2.52 1.96 -32.00
N ASP A 208 -3.17 2.83 -32.78
CA ASP A 208 -3.68 2.50 -34.12
C ASP A 208 -2.56 2.12 -35.10
N GLU A 209 -1.39 2.78 -35.05
CA GLU A 209 -0.26 2.47 -35.93
C GLU A 209 0.34 1.09 -35.59
N LEU A 210 0.42 0.77 -34.28
CA LEU A 210 0.87 -0.57 -33.83
C LEU A 210 -0.14 -1.65 -34.22
N MET A 211 -1.44 -1.35 -34.23
CA MET A 211 -2.48 -2.26 -34.63
C MET A 211 -2.38 -2.57 -36.15
N GLU A 212 -2.20 -1.54 -37.01
CA GLU A 212 -1.99 -1.73 -38.45
C GLU A 212 -0.74 -2.59 -38.72
N LYS A 213 0.33 -2.33 -38.03
CA LYS A 213 1.59 -3.07 -38.13
C LYS A 213 1.45 -4.54 -37.74
N PHE A 214 0.73 -4.81 -36.65
CA PHE A 214 0.41 -6.16 -36.18
C PHE A 214 -0.41 -6.96 -37.24
N PHE A 215 -1.45 -6.37 -37.76
CA PHE A 215 -2.25 -7.02 -38.84
C PHE A 215 -1.49 -7.16 -40.15
N GLY A 216 -0.52 -6.28 -40.42
CA GLY A 216 0.42 -6.39 -41.54
C GLY A 216 1.45 -7.51 -41.40
N GLY A 217 1.55 -8.11 -40.20
CA GLY A 217 2.53 -9.14 -39.88
C GLY A 217 3.94 -8.60 -39.76
N GLU A 218 4.09 -7.30 -39.52
CA GLU A 218 5.38 -6.65 -39.32
C GLU A 218 5.83 -6.74 -37.85
N PRO A 219 7.11 -7.09 -37.58
CA PRO A 219 7.61 -7.15 -36.21
C PRO A 219 7.74 -5.76 -35.60
N PHE A 220 7.42 -5.63 -34.30
CA PHE A 220 7.67 -4.41 -33.55
C PHE A 220 9.16 -4.22 -33.25
N THR A 221 9.62 -2.97 -33.26
CA THR A 221 10.94 -2.59 -32.75
C THR A 221 10.95 -2.65 -31.21
N THR A 222 12.14 -2.65 -30.62
CA THR A 222 12.27 -2.63 -29.15
C THR A 222 11.65 -1.37 -28.56
N GLU A 223 11.79 -0.24 -29.22
CA GLU A 223 11.23 1.06 -28.81
C GLU A 223 9.70 1.02 -28.83
N GLU A 224 9.09 0.47 -29.89
CA GLU A 224 7.65 0.31 -30.01
C GLU A 224 7.08 -0.63 -28.92
N ILE A 225 7.77 -1.72 -28.63
CA ILE A 225 7.40 -2.63 -27.53
C ILE A 225 7.39 -1.89 -26.19
N VAL A 226 8.45 -1.15 -25.86
CA VAL A 226 8.56 -0.43 -24.59
C VAL A 226 7.51 0.66 -24.49
N GLU A 227 7.31 1.45 -25.55
CA GLU A 227 6.37 2.56 -25.53
C GLU A 227 4.92 2.08 -25.48
N GLY A 228 4.55 1.07 -26.30
CA GLY A 228 3.23 0.46 -26.27
C GLY A 228 2.93 -0.17 -24.90
N MET A 229 3.88 -0.90 -24.31
CA MET A 229 3.74 -1.42 -22.96
C MET A 229 3.56 -0.32 -21.92
N ARG A 230 4.37 0.75 -21.96
CA ARG A 230 4.27 1.88 -21.02
C ARG A 230 2.91 2.55 -21.11
N LYS A 231 2.44 2.86 -22.32
CA LYS A 231 1.13 3.44 -22.58
C LYS A 231 0.01 2.53 -22.08
N GLY A 232 0.06 1.25 -22.46
CA GLY A 232 -0.92 0.26 -22.03
C GLY A 232 -1.00 0.06 -20.52
N VAL A 233 0.14 0.07 -19.82
CA VAL A 233 0.21 -0.02 -18.36
C VAL A 233 -0.37 1.22 -17.70
N LYS A 234 -0.01 2.41 -18.18
CA LYS A 234 -0.54 3.69 -17.68
C LYS A 234 -2.06 3.78 -17.86
N ASP A 235 -2.55 3.42 -19.03
CA ASP A 235 -3.97 3.50 -19.38
C ASP A 235 -4.79 2.30 -18.80
N GLY A 236 -4.11 1.37 -18.15
CA GLY A 236 -4.72 0.18 -17.55
C GLY A 236 -5.19 -0.86 -18.58
N LEU A 237 -4.74 -0.80 -19.81
CA LEU A 237 -4.99 -1.77 -20.87
C LEU A 237 -4.10 -3.01 -20.73
N ILE A 238 -2.91 -2.85 -20.17
CA ILE A 238 -1.95 -3.92 -19.96
C ILE A 238 -1.60 -4.03 -18.48
N THR A 239 -1.59 -5.26 -17.96
CA THR A 239 -1.09 -5.60 -16.62
C THR A 239 0.09 -6.55 -16.79
N PRO A 240 1.34 -6.06 -16.80
CA PRO A 240 2.53 -6.89 -16.98
C PRO A 240 2.74 -7.83 -15.79
N VAL A 241 3.07 -9.09 -16.09
CA VAL A 241 3.31 -10.12 -15.08
C VAL A 241 4.77 -10.55 -15.12
N PHE A 242 5.44 -10.36 -14.00
CA PHE A 242 6.80 -10.84 -13.73
C PHE A 242 6.75 -11.99 -12.73
N CYS A 243 7.81 -12.75 -12.65
CA CYS A 243 7.92 -13.84 -11.69
C CYS A 243 9.36 -14.00 -11.20
N GLY A 244 9.53 -14.62 -10.05
CA GLY A 244 10.88 -14.82 -9.50
C GLY A 244 10.87 -15.43 -8.09
N SER A 245 12.05 -15.42 -7.48
CA SER A 245 12.25 -15.79 -6.09
C SER A 245 12.97 -14.66 -5.34
N ALA A 246 12.26 -14.05 -4.39
CA ALA A 246 12.84 -13.03 -3.53
C ALA A 246 13.92 -13.62 -2.60
N VAL A 247 13.70 -14.82 -2.05
CA VAL A 247 14.63 -15.48 -1.13
C VAL A 247 15.94 -15.86 -1.83
N ASN A 248 15.84 -16.36 -3.06
CA ASN A 248 16.99 -16.76 -3.86
C ASN A 248 17.51 -15.64 -4.78
N GLN A 249 16.94 -14.44 -4.70
CA GLN A 249 17.29 -13.25 -5.50
C GLN A 249 17.28 -13.54 -7.01
N GLN A 250 16.25 -14.24 -7.49
CA GLN A 250 16.10 -14.61 -8.89
C GLN A 250 15.09 -13.70 -9.58
N ALA A 251 15.47 -13.16 -10.74
CA ALA A 251 14.69 -12.26 -11.59
C ALA A 251 14.29 -10.91 -10.95
N LEU A 252 14.97 -10.46 -9.89
CA LEU A 252 14.77 -9.17 -9.26
C LEU A 252 15.31 -8.01 -10.09
N ASP A 253 16.41 -8.22 -10.79
CA ASP A 253 16.97 -7.31 -11.78
C ASP A 253 15.98 -7.02 -12.91
N MET A 254 15.34 -8.06 -13.46
CA MET A 254 14.29 -7.91 -14.47
C MET A 254 13.08 -7.14 -13.92
N LEU A 255 12.69 -7.39 -12.67
CA LEU A 255 11.59 -6.67 -12.05
C LEU A 255 11.92 -5.17 -11.89
N LEU A 256 13.06 -4.82 -11.26
CA LEU A 256 13.47 -3.43 -11.05
C LEU A 256 13.64 -2.67 -12.37
N PHE A 257 14.32 -3.27 -13.35
CA PHE A 257 14.49 -2.66 -14.66
C PHE A 257 13.14 -2.33 -15.32
N ASN A 258 12.19 -3.27 -15.28
CA ASN A 258 10.90 -3.08 -15.92
C ASN A 258 9.94 -2.20 -15.08
N MET A 259 10.09 -2.14 -13.77
CA MET A 259 9.39 -1.12 -12.95
C MET A 259 9.76 0.30 -13.44
N HIS A 260 11.06 0.57 -13.69
CA HIS A 260 11.50 1.85 -14.26
C HIS A 260 10.95 2.09 -15.67
N LYS A 261 10.95 1.08 -16.53
CA LYS A 261 10.58 1.23 -17.95
C LYS A 261 9.08 1.35 -18.16
N LEU A 262 8.27 0.67 -17.37
CA LEU A 262 6.84 0.46 -17.64
C LEU A 262 5.93 1.23 -16.69
N LEU A 263 6.36 1.50 -15.44
CA LEU A 263 5.52 2.23 -14.49
C LEU A 263 5.72 3.74 -14.62
N PRO A 264 4.64 4.54 -14.49
CA PRO A 264 4.76 5.99 -14.55
C PRO A 264 5.54 6.54 -13.34
N SER A 265 6.41 7.53 -13.60
CA SER A 265 6.93 8.39 -12.54
C SER A 265 5.88 9.45 -12.16
N PRO A 266 6.00 10.08 -10.98
CA PRO A 266 5.09 11.16 -10.58
C PRO A 266 4.95 12.30 -11.60
N GLU A 267 6.02 12.61 -12.32
CA GLU A 267 6.02 13.65 -13.38
C GLU A 267 5.25 13.21 -14.63
N HIS A 268 5.21 11.91 -14.91
CA HIS A 268 4.60 11.34 -16.12
C HIS A 268 3.21 10.75 -15.86
N ASP A 269 2.75 10.72 -14.61
CA ASP A 269 1.41 10.22 -14.26
C ASP A 269 0.28 11.16 -14.71
N GLY A 270 0.60 12.42 -14.95
CA GLY A 270 -0.33 13.46 -15.33
C GLY A 270 -0.64 14.44 -14.19
N ALA A 271 -1.58 15.35 -14.43
CA ALA A 271 -2.02 16.30 -13.40
C ALA A 271 -2.85 15.59 -12.33
N THR A 272 -2.61 15.97 -11.07
CA THR A 272 -3.44 15.51 -9.96
C THR A 272 -4.59 16.47 -9.73
N LEU A 273 -5.82 15.97 -9.74
CA LEU A 273 -7.02 16.78 -9.49
C LEU A 273 -7.18 17.04 -7.97
N ALA A 274 -7.39 18.31 -7.64
CA ALA A 274 -7.74 18.81 -6.32
C ALA A 274 -8.96 19.73 -6.41
N GLU A 275 -9.51 20.14 -5.29
CA GLU A 275 -10.56 21.15 -5.21
C GLU A 275 -10.00 22.42 -4.57
N ASP A 276 -10.37 23.59 -5.08
CA ASP A 276 -10.06 24.87 -4.44
C ASP A 276 -10.97 25.13 -3.22
N ALA A 277 -10.83 26.31 -2.61
CA ALA A 277 -11.65 26.73 -1.46
C ALA A 277 -13.15 26.87 -1.79
N ASN A 278 -13.51 26.97 -3.07
CA ASN A 278 -14.89 27.08 -3.55
C ASN A 278 -15.47 25.72 -3.98
N GLY A 279 -14.65 24.66 -3.99
CA GLY A 279 -15.01 23.33 -4.48
C GLY A 279 -14.85 23.16 -5.99
N GLU A 280 -14.18 24.10 -6.67
CA GLU A 280 -13.90 24.00 -8.10
C GLU A 280 -12.65 23.14 -8.35
N PRO A 281 -12.64 22.32 -9.43
CA PRO A 281 -11.51 21.47 -9.74
C PRO A 281 -10.28 22.29 -10.15
N VAL A 282 -9.14 21.93 -9.60
CA VAL A 282 -7.82 22.49 -9.89
C VAL A 282 -6.85 21.38 -10.24
N GLU A 283 -6.09 21.55 -11.32
CA GLU A 283 -5.02 20.65 -11.70
C GLU A 283 -3.71 21.06 -11.00
N LEU A 284 -3.05 20.08 -10.39
CA LEU A 284 -1.73 20.22 -9.77
C LEU A 284 -0.73 19.42 -10.59
N HIS A 285 0.38 20.06 -10.96
CA HIS A 285 1.45 19.41 -11.71
C HIS A 285 2.62 19.04 -10.78
N CYS A 286 3.24 17.92 -11.04
CA CYS A 286 4.39 17.45 -10.28
C CYS A 286 5.64 18.26 -10.65
N THR A 287 5.75 19.49 -10.13
CA THR A 287 6.88 20.39 -10.32
C THR A 287 7.14 21.23 -9.06
N GLU A 288 8.42 21.48 -8.76
CA GLU A 288 8.81 22.37 -7.65
C GLU A 288 8.51 23.86 -7.94
N ALA A 289 8.19 24.22 -9.19
CA ALA A 289 7.87 25.60 -9.57
C ALA A 289 6.45 26.04 -9.16
N GLU A 290 5.57 25.10 -8.86
CA GLU A 290 4.21 25.41 -8.39
C GLU A 290 4.17 25.62 -6.86
N PRO A 291 3.12 26.31 -6.33
CA PRO A 291 2.88 26.39 -4.90
C PRO A 291 2.77 25.01 -4.27
N THR A 292 3.28 24.86 -3.04
CA THR A 292 3.33 23.59 -2.34
C THR A 292 1.94 23.03 -2.07
N ALA A 293 1.73 21.77 -2.42
CA ALA A 293 0.59 20.96 -1.99
C ALA A 293 1.09 19.56 -1.62
N ALA A 294 0.89 19.17 -0.37
CA ALA A 294 1.34 17.89 0.18
C ALA A 294 0.17 17.16 0.84
N TYR A 295 0.07 15.87 0.54
CA TYR A 295 -0.96 15.00 1.08
C TYR A 295 -0.44 14.21 2.29
N VAL A 296 -1.13 14.29 3.42
CA VAL A 296 -0.84 13.49 4.62
C VAL A 296 -1.49 12.12 4.43
N PHE A 297 -0.72 11.12 3.98
CA PHE A 297 -1.29 9.80 3.71
C PHE A 297 -1.23 8.84 4.89
N LYS A 298 -0.37 9.12 5.89
CA LYS A 298 -0.18 8.28 7.07
C LYS A 298 0.26 9.11 8.28
N THR A 299 -0.21 8.73 9.46
CA THR A 299 0.21 9.30 10.75
C THR A 299 0.67 8.18 11.68
N VAL A 300 1.78 8.39 12.40
CA VAL A 300 2.33 7.45 13.38
C VAL A 300 2.60 8.18 14.68
N ALA A 301 2.22 7.59 15.81
CA ALA A 301 2.62 8.07 17.13
C ALA A 301 3.99 7.47 17.51
N ASP A 302 5.05 8.20 17.20
CA ASP A 302 6.42 7.80 17.53
C ASP A 302 6.73 8.12 19.00
N PRO A 303 7.33 7.19 19.78
CA PRO A 303 7.63 7.40 21.18
C PRO A 303 8.64 8.51 21.45
N PHE A 304 9.52 8.82 20.50
CA PHE A 304 10.64 9.76 20.65
C PHE A 304 10.33 11.14 20.08
N VAL A 305 9.80 11.19 18.86
CA VAL A 305 9.51 12.46 18.16
C VAL A 305 8.06 12.91 18.31
N GLY A 306 7.19 12.06 18.85
CA GLY A 306 5.76 12.30 19.00
C GLY A 306 5.01 11.97 17.70
N LYS A 307 4.10 12.85 17.26
CA LYS A 307 3.34 12.65 16.03
C LYS A 307 4.25 12.82 14.82
N LEU A 308 4.34 11.79 14.00
CA LEU A 308 5.05 11.77 12.72
C LEU A 308 4.03 11.64 11.58
N SER A 309 3.99 12.62 10.69
CA SER A 309 3.09 12.66 9.54
C SER A 309 3.86 12.40 8.26
N TYR A 310 3.46 11.37 7.52
CA TYR A 310 4.05 11.03 6.23
C TYR A 310 3.34 11.82 5.13
N LEU A 311 4.13 12.45 4.30
CA LEU A 311 3.69 13.35 3.24
C LEU A 311 4.04 12.79 1.87
N ARG A 312 3.09 12.84 0.95
CA ARG A 312 3.32 12.75 -0.49
C ARG A 312 3.21 14.18 -1.05
N VAL A 313 4.30 14.75 -1.51
CA VAL A 313 4.30 16.09 -2.11
C VAL A 313 3.81 16.00 -3.55
N VAL A 314 2.70 16.65 -3.84
CA VAL A 314 2.08 16.62 -5.18
C VAL A 314 2.68 17.72 -6.05
N SER A 315 2.82 18.93 -5.52
CA SER A 315 3.45 20.07 -6.19
C SER A 315 4.28 20.88 -5.22
N GLY A 316 5.22 21.65 -5.70
CA GLY A 316 6.09 22.49 -4.88
C GLY A 316 7.14 21.67 -4.12
N LYS A 317 7.54 22.18 -2.97
CA LYS A 317 8.55 21.55 -2.11
C LYS A 317 8.27 21.85 -0.64
N VAL A 318 8.29 20.85 0.18
CA VAL A 318 8.17 20.99 1.65
C VAL A 318 9.54 21.23 2.24
N THR A 319 9.74 22.40 2.88
CA THR A 319 11.02 22.81 3.48
C THR A 319 10.85 23.16 4.96
N ALA A 320 11.96 23.09 5.73
CA ALA A 320 11.94 23.42 7.14
C ALA A 320 11.64 24.91 7.38
N GLY A 321 10.75 25.20 8.31
CA GLY A 321 10.40 26.56 8.72
C GLY A 321 9.32 27.23 7.88
N GLU A 322 8.94 26.64 6.74
CA GLU A 322 7.86 27.11 5.90
C GLU A 322 6.50 26.87 6.59
N PRO A 323 5.62 27.88 6.66
CA PRO A 323 4.26 27.69 7.14
C PRO A 323 3.39 27.15 6.00
N LEU A 324 2.79 25.97 6.18
CA LEU A 324 1.75 25.48 5.28
C LEU A 324 0.38 25.59 5.96
N VAL A 325 -0.66 25.76 5.19
CA VAL A 325 -2.05 25.79 5.69
C VAL A 325 -2.66 24.41 5.56
N ASN A 326 -3.27 23.93 6.64
CA ASN A 326 -4.11 22.74 6.59
C ASN A 326 -5.46 23.10 5.92
N ALA A 327 -5.69 22.59 4.71
CA ALA A 327 -6.88 22.92 3.92
C ALA A 327 -8.22 22.56 4.61
N ARG A 328 -8.22 21.60 5.55
CA ARG A 328 -9.42 21.22 6.29
C ARG A 328 -9.76 22.18 7.42
N THR A 329 -8.75 22.67 8.16
CA THR A 329 -8.97 23.52 9.35
C THR A 329 -8.78 25.01 9.06
N GLY A 330 -8.08 25.36 7.98
CA GLY A 330 -7.66 26.71 7.68
C GLY A 330 -6.51 27.22 8.57
N GLU A 331 -5.97 26.37 9.45
CA GLU A 331 -4.94 26.76 10.41
C GLU A 331 -3.53 26.53 9.83
N PRO A 332 -2.57 27.40 10.16
CA PRO A 332 -1.18 27.22 9.74
C PRO A 332 -0.50 26.11 10.53
N GLU A 333 0.22 25.25 9.82
CA GLU A 333 1.13 24.26 10.35
C GLU A 333 2.58 24.68 10.12
N LYS A 334 3.36 24.74 11.19
CA LYS A 334 4.79 25.00 11.07
C LYS A 334 5.53 23.72 10.72
N ILE A 335 6.15 23.69 9.56
CA ILE A 335 6.92 22.54 9.12
C ILE A 335 8.25 22.48 9.89
N GLY A 336 8.45 21.40 10.63
CA GLY A 336 9.73 21.06 11.23
C GLY A 336 10.74 20.62 10.18
N LYS A 337 11.86 20.05 10.61
CA LYS A 337 12.85 19.50 9.67
C LYS A 337 12.24 18.29 8.93
N PRO A 338 12.24 18.26 7.59
CA PRO A 338 11.79 17.11 6.82
C PRO A 338 12.68 15.90 7.07
N LEU A 339 12.09 14.71 6.96
CA LEU A 339 12.75 13.45 7.22
C LEU A 339 12.54 12.49 6.05
N THR A 340 13.60 11.78 5.66
CA THR A 340 13.50 10.55 4.90
C THR A 340 13.34 9.41 5.90
N VAL A 341 12.32 8.58 5.70
CA VAL A 341 12.03 7.45 6.60
C VAL A 341 12.34 6.13 5.89
N ILE A 342 13.10 5.28 6.56
CA ILE A 342 13.50 3.95 6.08
C ILE A 342 13.11 2.95 7.16
N GLY A 343 11.88 2.43 7.11
CA GLY A 343 11.34 1.65 8.21
C GLY A 343 11.36 2.44 9.52
N LYS A 344 12.10 1.96 10.52
CA LYS A 344 12.29 2.65 11.82
C LYS A 344 13.27 3.83 11.77
N LYS A 345 14.18 3.83 10.80
CA LYS A 345 15.25 4.84 10.72
C LYS A 345 14.72 6.14 10.13
N GLN A 346 14.99 7.24 10.80
CA GLN A 346 14.67 8.59 10.38
C GLN A 346 15.97 9.33 10.07
N VAL A 347 16.06 9.92 8.89
CA VAL A 347 17.23 10.66 8.42
C VAL A 347 16.79 12.05 8.02
N ASP A 348 17.49 13.07 8.52
CA ASP A 348 17.24 14.46 8.17
C ASP A 348 17.36 14.69 6.66
N ALA A 349 16.41 15.40 6.09
CA ALA A 349 16.40 15.81 4.71
C ALA A 349 16.35 17.34 4.58
N ASP A 350 16.92 17.90 3.50
CA ASP A 350 16.88 19.33 3.23
C ASP A 350 15.48 19.79 2.75
N GLY A 351 14.68 18.86 2.23
CA GLY A 351 13.32 19.08 1.79
C GLY A 351 12.71 17.83 1.20
N ILE A 352 11.42 17.87 0.90
CA ILE A 352 10.69 16.83 0.17
C ILE A 352 10.17 17.50 -1.08
N GLY A 353 10.70 17.15 -2.25
CA GLY A 353 10.32 17.74 -3.55
C GLY A 353 9.01 17.18 -4.10
N ALA A 354 8.47 17.84 -5.12
CA ALA A 354 7.32 17.37 -5.86
C ALA A 354 7.55 15.93 -6.35
N GLY A 355 6.57 15.08 -6.16
CA GLY A 355 6.66 13.68 -6.53
C GLY A 355 7.22 12.76 -5.45
N ASP A 356 7.88 13.28 -4.43
CA ASP A 356 8.56 12.45 -3.43
C ASP A 356 7.71 12.20 -2.17
N ILE A 357 8.16 11.23 -1.37
CA ILE A 357 7.60 10.88 -0.06
C ILE A 357 8.64 11.18 1.02
N GLY A 358 8.17 11.81 2.09
CA GLY A 358 8.94 12.03 3.30
C GLY A 358 8.04 12.15 4.51
N ALA A 359 8.59 12.58 5.64
CA ALA A 359 7.81 12.79 6.84
C ALA A 359 8.20 14.09 7.55
N VAL A 360 7.26 14.62 8.33
CA VAL A 360 7.50 15.74 9.25
C VAL A 360 6.93 15.41 10.62
N ALA A 361 7.63 15.85 11.65
CA ALA A 361 7.22 15.60 13.03
C ALA A 361 6.43 16.79 13.61
N LYS A 362 5.59 16.48 14.61
CA LYS A 362 4.95 17.47 15.49
C LYS A 362 3.94 18.41 14.83
N LEU A 363 3.34 18.02 13.71
CA LEU A 363 2.18 18.73 13.17
C LEU A 363 1.03 18.69 14.20
N VAL A 364 0.34 19.81 14.37
CA VAL A 364 -0.65 19.99 15.46
C VAL A 364 -2.02 19.53 15.02
N THR A 365 -2.54 20.05 13.91
CA THR A 365 -3.90 19.83 13.45
C THR A 365 -4.01 18.78 12.34
N ALA A 366 -2.89 18.53 11.64
CA ALA A 366 -2.86 17.61 10.50
C ALA A 366 -3.17 16.16 10.90
N ARG A 367 -3.98 15.50 10.09
CA ARG A 367 -4.40 14.09 10.21
C ARG A 367 -4.22 13.36 8.89
N THR A 368 -4.23 12.05 8.93
CA THR A 368 -4.29 11.23 7.72
C THR A 368 -5.50 11.61 6.87
N GLY A 369 -5.27 11.93 5.60
CA GLY A 369 -6.26 12.43 4.66
C GLY A 369 -6.27 13.96 4.47
N ASP A 370 -5.54 14.73 5.27
CA ASP A 370 -5.45 16.18 5.12
C ASP A 370 -4.49 16.59 4.00
N THR A 371 -4.75 17.77 3.43
CA THR A 371 -3.83 18.45 2.52
C THR A 371 -3.20 19.63 3.22
N LEU A 372 -1.88 19.73 3.14
CA LEU A 372 -1.09 20.89 3.57
C LEU A 372 -0.65 21.64 2.33
N CYS A 373 -0.95 22.93 2.26
CA CYS A 373 -0.70 23.73 1.07
C CYS A 373 -0.16 25.12 1.38
N ASP A 374 0.47 25.73 0.38
CA ASP A 374 0.85 27.13 0.43
C ASP A 374 -0.38 28.02 0.59
N ALA A 375 -0.28 29.06 1.41
CA ALA A 375 -1.38 29.99 1.68
C ALA A 375 -1.87 30.75 0.44
N SER A 376 -1.02 30.90 -0.59
CA SER A 376 -1.40 31.53 -1.85
C SER A 376 -2.32 30.67 -2.71
N ARG A 377 -2.33 29.33 -2.50
CA ARG A 377 -3.16 28.38 -3.24
C ARG A 377 -3.68 27.28 -2.31
N VAL A 378 -4.76 27.56 -1.60
CA VAL A 378 -5.39 26.58 -0.72
C VAL A 378 -6.19 25.59 -1.57
N VAL A 379 -5.77 24.33 -1.55
CA VAL A 379 -6.40 23.23 -2.31
C VAL A 379 -6.60 22.01 -1.42
N LYS A 380 -7.60 21.21 -1.75
CA LYS A 380 -7.95 19.99 -1.03
C LYS A 380 -7.86 18.78 -1.96
N LEU A 381 -6.97 17.88 -1.67
CA LEU A 381 -6.88 16.59 -2.34
C LEU A 381 -7.98 15.64 -1.84
N PRO A 382 -8.51 14.74 -2.68
CA PRO A 382 -9.52 13.77 -2.26
C PRO A 382 -9.01 12.89 -1.12
N ALA A 383 -9.76 12.85 -0.02
CA ALA A 383 -9.44 11.98 1.12
C ALA A 383 -9.73 10.49 0.78
N PRO A 384 -8.99 9.53 1.35
CA PRO A 384 -9.30 8.14 1.19
C PRO A 384 -10.58 7.78 1.95
N VAL A 385 -11.34 6.85 1.38
CA VAL A 385 -12.50 6.26 2.07
C VAL A 385 -12.03 4.96 2.71
N PHE A 386 -11.71 5.03 4.00
CA PHE A 386 -11.29 3.87 4.76
C PHE A 386 -12.46 2.89 5.02
N PRO A 387 -12.18 1.58 5.12
CA PRO A 387 -13.17 0.60 5.54
C PRO A 387 -13.68 0.92 6.95
N GLN A 388 -14.97 0.69 7.16
CA GLN A 388 -15.60 0.94 8.44
C GLN A 388 -15.41 -0.25 9.38
N PRO A 389 -15.33 -0.01 10.72
CA PRO A 389 -15.27 -1.07 11.69
C PRO A 389 -16.42 -2.08 11.53
N SER A 390 -16.10 -3.37 11.57
CA SER A 390 -17.05 -4.47 11.47
C SER A 390 -17.25 -5.24 12.78
N LEU A 391 -16.30 -5.14 13.71
CA LEU A 391 -16.35 -5.76 15.03
C LEU A 391 -16.36 -4.70 16.12
N PHE A 392 -17.36 -4.76 17.00
CA PHE A 392 -17.50 -3.85 18.14
C PHE A 392 -17.42 -4.62 19.45
N MET A 393 -16.60 -4.13 20.39
CA MET A 393 -16.42 -4.72 21.71
C MET A 393 -16.53 -3.67 22.81
N ALA A 394 -17.13 -4.03 23.93
CA ALA A 394 -17.16 -3.18 25.10
C ALA A 394 -15.83 -3.25 25.84
N VAL A 395 -15.33 -2.07 26.24
CA VAL A 395 -14.06 -1.93 26.96
C VAL A 395 -14.32 -2.07 28.45
N THR A 396 -13.60 -2.98 29.09
CA THR A 396 -13.55 -3.10 30.55
C THR A 396 -12.21 -2.64 31.07
N VAL A 397 -12.25 -1.92 32.19
CA VAL A 397 -11.05 -1.32 32.80
C VAL A 397 -10.45 -2.30 33.79
N ALA A 398 -9.18 -2.67 33.61
CA ALA A 398 -8.49 -3.59 34.52
C ALA A 398 -8.23 -2.96 35.89
N LYS A 399 -7.95 -1.65 35.93
CA LYS A 399 -7.73 -0.90 37.18
C LYS A 399 -8.67 0.31 37.25
N LYS A 400 -9.45 0.39 38.31
CA LYS A 400 -10.34 1.54 38.57
C LYS A 400 -9.52 2.83 38.63
N GLY A 401 -9.94 3.85 37.88
CA GLY A 401 -9.27 5.16 37.78
C GLY A 401 -8.40 5.34 36.53
N ASP A 402 -8.24 4.31 35.67
CA ASP A 402 -7.50 4.42 34.41
C ASP A 402 -8.36 4.85 33.22
N GLU A 403 -9.67 5.12 33.44
CA GLU A 403 -10.65 5.46 32.38
C GLU A 403 -10.17 6.66 31.53
N GLY A 404 -9.66 7.71 32.16
CA GLY A 404 -9.15 8.90 31.47
C GLY A 404 -7.90 8.63 30.65
N LYS A 405 -7.02 7.74 31.14
CA LYS A 405 -5.81 7.34 30.41
C LYS A 405 -6.18 6.47 29.20
N ILE A 406 -7.16 5.57 29.35
CA ILE A 406 -7.66 4.73 28.24
C ILE A 406 -8.20 5.60 27.12
N SER A 407 -9.06 6.57 27.43
CA SER A 407 -9.64 7.49 26.44
C SER A 407 -8.57 8.28 25.71
N SER A 408 -7.58 8.82 26.43
CA SER A 408 -6.47 9.56 25.81
C SER A 408 -5.59 8.68 24.94
N ALA A 409 -5.30 7.43 25.36
CA ALA A 409 -4.50 6.49 24.60
C ALA A 409 -5.23 6.01 23.33
N LEU A 410 -6.53 5.71 23.45
CA LEU A 410 -7.35 5.35 22.30
C LEU A 410 -7.47 6.50 21.29
N ALA A 411 -7.62 7.75 21.74
CA ALA A 411 -7.63 8.92 20.86
C ALA A 411 -6.34 9.00 20.01
N ARG A 412 -5.17 8.74 20.62
CA ARG A 412 -3.90 8.69 19.88
C ARG A 412 -3.81 7.53 18.92
N LEU A 413 -4.32 6.35 19.27
CA LEU A 413 -4.37 5.21 18.34
C LEU A 413 -5.33 5.45 17.17
N MET A 414 -6.42 6.18 17.38
CA MET A 414 -7.33 6.59 16.30
C MET A 414 -6.71 7.65 15.36
N GLU A 415 -5.70 8.40 15.82
CA GLU A 415 -4.92 9.25 14.92
C GLU A 415 -3.97 8.44 14.02
N GLU A 416 -3.46 7.29 14.54
CA GLU A 416 -2.66 6.35 13.75
C GLU A 416 -3.50 5.52 12.78
N ASP A 417 -4.69 5.09 13.22
CA ASP A 417 -5.53 4.15 12.49
C ASP A 417 -6.95 4.70 12.29
N PRO A 418 -7.27 5.21 11.10
CA PRO A 418 -8.57 5.74 10.77
C PRO A 418 -9.71 4.70 10.75
N THR A 419 -9.38 3.41 10.79
CA THR A 419 -10.38 2.32 10.85
C THR A 419 -10.75 1.90 12.27
N LEU A 420 -10.10 2.51 13.27
CA LEU A 420 -10.42 2.33 14.67
C LEU A 420 -11.48 3.34 15.10
N SER A 421 -12.50 2.90 15.81
CA SER A 421 -13.51 3.77 16.41
C SER A 421 -13.62 3.56 17.92
N TYR A 422 -13.92 4.63 18.64
CA TYR A 422 -14.17 4.57 20.07
C TYR A 422 -15.31 5.53 20.43
N GLN A 423 -16.33 5.01 21.10
CA GLN A 423 -17.51 5.79 21.46
C GLN A 423 -18.08 5.37 22.81
N ASN A 424 -18.73 6.30 23.49
CA ASN A 424 -19.50 6.01 24.68
C ASN A 424 -20.97 5.75 24.26
N ASN A 425 -21.47 4.54 24.50
CA ASN A 425 -22.85 4.20 24.24
C ASN A 425 -23.71 4.75 25.37
N ALA A 426 -24.53 5.78 25.08
CA ALA A 426 -25.37 6.46 26.07
C ALA A 426 -26.49 5.59 26.65
N GLU A 427 -26.95 4.58 25.89
CA GLU A 427 -28.05 3.70 26.33
C GLU A 427 -27.55 2.59 27.26
N THR A 428 -26.41 1.99 26.95
CA THR A 428 -25.83 0.89 27.74
C THR A 428 -24.81 1.34 28.77
N HIS A 429 -24.40 2.62 28.71
CA HIS A 429 -23.34 3.21 29.53
C HIS A 429 -22.01 2.43 29.42
N GLN A 430 -21.73 1.87 28.25
CA GLN A 430 -20.48 1.17 27.95
C GLN A 430 -19.63 1.99 26.99
N GLN A 431 -18.32 1.96 27.21
CA GLN A 431 -17.34 2.40 26.24
C GLN A 431 -17.14 1.28 25.22
N VAL A 432 -17.34 1.57 23.95
CA VAL A 432 -17.27 0.59 22.86
C VAL A 432 -16.17 0.98 21.91
N ILE A 433 -15.29 0.01 21.61
CA ILE A 433 -14.26 0.10 20.59
C ILE A 433 -14.71 -0.68 19.36
N GLY A 434 -14.50 -0.12 18.17
CA GLY A 434 -14.76 -0.79 16.90
C GLY A 434 -13.48 -0.93 16.09
N GLY A 435 -13.29 -2.07 15.45
CA GLY A 435 -12.17 -2.37 14.57
C GLY A 435 -12.58 -3.27 13.41
N LEU A 436 -11.66 -3.55 12.49
CA LEU A 436 -11.93 -4.37 11.30
C LEU A 436 -12.11 -5.85 11.61
N GLY A 437 -11.50 -6.35 12.70
CA GLY A 437 -11.61 -7.75 13.11
C GLY A 437 -10.98 -8.02 14.47
N GLU A 438 -10.96 -9.29 14.87
CA GLU A 438 -10.43 -9.72 16.18
C GLU A 438 -8.95 -9.43 16.33
N GLN A 439 -8.15 -9.72 15.28
CA GLN A 439 -6.70 -9.47 15.32
C GLN A 439 -6.39 -7.97 15.42
N HIS A 440 -7.19 -7.12 14.77
CA HIS A 440 -7.06 -5.67 14.90
C HIS A 440 -7.25 -5.22 16.35
N LEU A 441 -8.34 -5.61 17.00
CA LEU A 441 -8.60 -5.25 18.39
C LEU A 441 -7.58 -5.83 19.38
N ASP A 442 -7.07 -7.03 19.12
CA ASP A 442 -5.96 -7.63 19.88
C ASP A 442 -4.66 -6.81 19.78
N VAL A 443 -4.34 -6.31 18.59
CA VAL A 443 -3.18 -5.42 18.38
C VAL A 443 -3.39 -4.09 19.11
N VAL A 444 -4.58 -3.51 19.04
CA VAL A 444 -4.91 -2.28 19.79
C VAL A 444 -4.72 -2.49 21.29
N LYS A 445 -5.20 -3.61 21.84
CA LYS A 445 -5.01 -3.98 23.25
C LYS A 445 -3.52 -4.12 23.61
N ALA A 446 -2.72 -4.77 22.73
CA ALA A 446 -1.29 -4.90 22.92
C ALA A 446 -0.57 -3.53 22.87
N LYS A 447 -0.91 -2.66 21.92
CA LYS A 447 -0.36 -1.30 21.81
C LYS A 447 -0.73 -0.44 23.05
N LEU A 448 -1.96 -0.52 23.55
CA LEU A 448 -2.37 0.16 24.78
C LEU A 448 -1.48 -0.24 25.97
N LYS A 449 -1.23 -1.53 26.11
CA LYS A 449 -0.35 -2.05 27.18
C LYS A 449 1.11 -1.62 26.98
N ASN A 450 1.66 -1.83 25.79
CA ASN A 450 3.10 -1.68 25.53
C ASN A 450 3.53 -0.21 25.36
N LYS A 451 2.71 0.61 24.67
CA LYS A 451 3.04 2.04 24.42
C LYS A 451 2.53 2.98 25.53
N PHE A 452 1.38 2.67 26.14
CA PHE A 452 0.71 3.59 27.07
C PHE A 452 0.61 3.07 28.51
N GLY A 453 1.02 1.81 28.77
CA GLY A 453 0.98 1.21 30.10
C GLY A 453 -0.45 0.98 30.63
N VAL A 454 -1.44 0.86 29.75
CA VAL A 454 -2.85 0.72 30.08
C VAL A 454 -3.36 -0.65 29.67
N GLU A 455 -3.98 -1.37 30.59
CA GLU A 455 -4.58 -2.68 30.33
C GLU A 455 -6.11 -2.58 30.26
N ILE A 456 -6.68 -3.15 29.18
CA ILE A 456 -8.13 -3.26 28.97
C ILE A 456 -8.55 -4.70 28.77
N GLY A 457 -9.78 -5.02 29.19
CA GLY A 457 -10.52 -6.19 28.75
C GLY A 457 -11.49 -5.83 27.63
N LEU A 458 -11.83 -6.82 26.79
CA LEU A 458 -12.84 -6.69 25.75
C LEU A 458 -13.93 -7.74 25.99
N GLU A 459 -15.18 -7.32 25.96
CA GLU A 459 -16.34 -8.19 26.10
C GLU A 459 -17.42 -7.84 25.08
N ALA A 460 -18.37 -8.75 24.86
CA ALA A 460 -19.51 -8.47 23.98
C ALA A 460 -20.30 -7.25 24.49
N PRO A 461 -20.59 -6.27 23.64
CA PRO A 461 -21.36 -5.09 24.06
C PRO A 461 -22.80 -5.49 24.42
N ARG A 462 -23.39 -4.80 25.39
CA ARG A 462 -24.80 -5.01 25.73
C ARG A 462 -25.69 -4.50 24.62
N ILE A 463 -26.75 -5.23 24.35
CA ILE A 463 -27.77 -4.82 23.38
C ILE A 463 -28.79 -3.96 24.11
N ALA A 464 -28.99 -2.73 23.60
CA ALA A 464 -30.02 -1.85 24.11
C ALA A 464 -31.40 -2.29 23.60
N TYR A 465 -32.10 -3.08 24.39
CA TYR A 465 -33.45 -3.49 24.07
C TYR A 465 -34.44 -2.33 24.32
N ARG A 466 -35.37 -2.13 23.39
CA ARG A 466 -36.44 -1.18 23.52
C ARG A 466 -37.76 -1.95 23.59
N GLU A 467 -38.56 -1.57 24.55
CA GLU A 467 -39.93 -2.12 24.71
C GLU A 467 -40.90 -1.31 23.88
N SER A 468 -41.87 -2.00 23.30
CA SER A 468 -43.03 -1.38 22.65
C SER A 468 -44.31 -2.03 23.11
N ILE A 469 -45.40 -1.26 23.24
CA ILE A 469 -46.72 -1.78 23.58
C ILE A 469 -47.51 -2.03 22.29
N ARG A 470 -48.17 -3.19 22.19
CA ARG A 470 -49.03 -3.56 21.05
C ARG A 470 -50.46 -3.07 21.17
N LYS A 471 -50.90 -2.68 22.37
CA LYS A 471 -52.24 -2.18 22.67
C LYS A 471 -52.11 -0.92 23.52
N ALA A 472 -52.97 0.06 23.24
CA ALA A 472 -53.06 1.23 24.10
C ALA A 472 -53.50 0.80 25.53
N CYS A 473 -52.82 1.33 26.53
CA CYS A 473 -53.14 1.12 27.93
C CYS A 473 -53.09 2.45 28.67
N GLN A 474 -53.97 2.59 29.66
CA GLN A 474 -53.95 3.75 30.53
C GLN A 474 -53.87 3.25 31.98
N LYS A 475 -52.88 3.78 32.73
CA LYS A 475 -52.67 3.43 34.13
C LYS A 475 -52.30 4.67 34.92
N GLN A 476 -52.94 4.84 36.09
CA GLN A 476 -52.62 5.94 37.00
C GLN A 476 -51.33 5.63 37.77
N GLY A 477 -50.32 6.49 37.61
CA GLY A 477 -49.10 6.46 38.43
C GLY A 477 -49.26 7.36 39.65
N ARG A 478 -49.04 6.82 40.87
CA ARG A 478 -49.04 7.61 42.12
C ARG A 478 -47.59 7.92 42.50
N HIS A 479 -47.21 9.18 42.41
CA HIS A 479 -45.92 9.66 42.93
C HIS A 479 -46.07 10.07 44.39
N LYS A 480 -45.38 9.37 45.31
CA LYS A 480 -45.40 9.67 46.72
C LYS A 480 -44.09 10.36 47.10
N LYS A 481 -44.09 11.69 47.30
CA LYS A 481 -42.97 12.42 47.87
C LYS A 481 -42.99 12.29 49.38
N GLN A 482 -41.79 12.10 49.99
CA GLN A 482 -41.64 12.06 51.45
C GLN A 482 -41.55 13.46 52.10
N THR A 483 -41.26 14.48 51.32
CA THR A 483 -41.22 15.88 51.77
C THR A 483 -42.02 16.70 50.77
N GLY A 484 -42.93 17.52 51.30
CA GLY A 484 -43.87 18.38 50.59
C GLY A 484 -43.24 19.51 49.81
#